data_9c39224727bfa924fe45e323adadb682
#
_entry.id   9c39224727bfa924fe45e323adadb682
#
_cell.length_a   1.000
_cell.length_b   1.000
_cell.length_c   1.000
_cell.angle_alpha   90.00
_cell.angle_beta   90.00
_cell.angle_gamma   90.00
#
_symmetry.space_group_name_H-M   'P 1'
#
loop_
_entity.id
_entity.type
_entity.pdbx_description
1 polymer ?
#
loop_
_entity_poly.entity_id
_entity_poly.type
_entity_poly.pdbx_seq_one_letter_code
_entity_poly.pdbx_strand_id
1 'polypeptide(L)'
;DFRNYLSPASGFQSHQFRKIEVMLGLKIDKRHQFGGCPYHNQFTGEKKEEILEIEKDTSLFALVEKWLERIPFLNMQGYDFVDQYKSSVVEMLKNEIAVINASGLSQSDKTIRVKMIEENRKYFDNIFDEKNHLKSIENGLTKLSYKATMSALLINLYREQPILQLPYKFLRQLVETDHKISLWRFRHVQMVEKMLGQKIGTGGSSGQGYLKKTVDQHRLFEDIANIATLMISREYLPELPKNIKQKLSFNFTNKKI
;
A
#
# COMPACT_ATOMS: atom_id res chain seq x y z
N ASP A 1 34.44 13.74 20.06
CA ASP A 1 33.31 14.36 19.39
C ASP A 1 33.20 13.83 17.97
N PHE A 2 32.25 12.93 17.71
CA PHE A 2 32.07 12.24 16.41
C PHE A 2 31.95 13.21 15.23
N ARG A 3 31.52 14.44 15.46
CA ARG A 3 31.33 15.47 14.42
C ARG A 3 32.61 15.89 13.72
N ASN A 4 33.77 15.73 14.38
CA ASN A 4 35.07 16.13 13.81
C ASN A 4 35.62 15.09 12.83
N TYR A 5 35.08 13.87 12.84
CA TYR A 5 35.50 12.77 11.98
C TYR A 5 34.61 12.53 10.76
N LEU A 6 33.44 13.19 10.72
CA LEU A 6 32.54 13.09 9.59
C LEU A 6 32.81 14.28 8.67
N SER A 7 33.38 14.02 7.53
CA SER A 7 33.35 14.95 6.40
C SER A 7 31.92 15.49 6.28
N PRO A 8 31.69 16.78 5.94
CA PRO A 8 30.37 17.34 5.71
C PRO A 8 29.73 16.64 4.51
N ALA A 9 29.39 15.37 4.72
CA ALA A 9 28.70 14.55 3.76
C ALA A 9 27.25 15.03 3.70
N SER A 10 26.71 15.08 2.53
CA SER A 10 25.29 15.22 2.27
C SER A 10 24.50 14.22 3.10
N GLY A 11 23.26 14.53 3.47
CA GLY A 11 22.30 13.56 4.04
C GLY A 11 21.93 12.44 3.07
N PHE A 12 22.81 12.14 2.12
CA PHE A 12 22.62 11.16 1.06
C PHE A 12 22.66 9.74 1.62
N GLN A 13 21.68 8.94 1.24
CA GLN A 13 21.59 7.54 1.68
C GLN A 13 22.65 6.69 1.01
N SER A 14 23.10 5.62 1.71
CA SER A 14 24.13 4.75 1.19
C SER A 14 23.73 4.06 -0.12
N HIS A 15 24.71 3.69 -0.94
CA HIS A 15 24.50 2.92 -2.16
C HIS A 15 23.75 1.60 -1.89
N GLN A 16 24.08 0.88 -0.82
CA GLN A 16 23.40 -0.36 -0.45
C GLN A 16 21.91 -0.13 -0.14
N PHE A 17 21.57 0.96 0.53
CA PHE A 17 20.18 1.29 0.80
C PHE A 17 19.41 1.60 -0.48
N ARG A 18 20.03 2.26 -1.44
CA ARG A 18 19.44 2.53 -2.76
C ARG A 18 19.17 1.23 -3.54
N LYS A 19 20.09 0.27 -3.50
CA LYS A 19 19.84 -1.06 -4.08
C LYS A 19 18.59 -1.69 -3.50
N ILE A 20 18.44 -1.68 -2.16
CA ILE A 20 17.25 -2.22 -1.48
C ILE A 20 15.98 -1.51 -1.96
N GLU A 21 15.99 -0.19 -2.02
CA GLU A 21 14.82 0.59 -2.48
C GLU A 21 14.41 0.21 -3.92
N VAL A 22 15.37 0.08 -4.82
CA VAL A 22 15.12 -0.31 -6.22
C VAL A 22 14.58 -1.74 -6.31
N MET A 23 15.20 -2.69 -5.62
CA MET A 23 14.76 -4.09 -5.57
C MET A 23 13.34 -4.23 -5.00
N LEU A 24 12.97 -3.39 -4.05
CA LEU A 24 11.62 -3.34 -3.51
C LEU A 24 10.60 -2.76 -4.50
N GLY A 25 11.02 -1.91 -5.43
CA GLY A 25 10.17 -1.32 -6.47
C GLY A 25 9.97 0.19 -6.36
N LEU A 26 10.83 0.86 -5.57
CA LEU A 26 10.83 2.32 -5.56
C LEU A 26 11.39 2.82 -6.91
N LYS A 27 10.49 3.12 -7.84
CA LYS A 27 10.88 3.80 -9.08
C LYS A 27 11.28 5.22 -8.75
N ILE A 28 12.52 5.56 -9.03
CA ILE A 28 13.02 6.90 -8.84
C ILE A 28 12.58 7.72 -10.04
N ASP A 29 11.44 8.32 -9.89
CA ASP A 29 10.88 9.27 -10.85
C ASP A 29 11.79 10.51 -10.97
N LYS A 30 11.67 11.20 -12.11
CA LYS A 30 12.31 12.52 -12.38
C LYS A 30 12.05 13.55 -11.26
N ARG A 31 11.01 13.33 -10.44
CA ARG A 31 10.67 14.13 -9.26
C ARG A 31 11.65 13.97 -8.08
N HIS A 32 12.47 12.92 -8.07
CA HIS A 32 13.50 12.66 -7.05
C HIS A 32 14.86 13.22 -7.49
N GLN A 33 14.85 14.38 -8.13
CA GLN A 33 16.06 15.06 -8.55
C GLN A 33 16.69 15.76 -7.33
N PHE A 34 17.90 15.37 -6.99
CA PHE A 34 18.74 16.10 -6.04
C PHE A 34 19.42 17.25 -6.80
N GLY A 35 19.04 18.49 -6.50
CA GLY A 35 19.63 19.66 -7.19
C GLY A 35 19.51 19.62 -8.72
N GLY A 36 18.45 18.98 -9.26
CA GLY A 36 18.24 18.88 -10.71
C GLY A 36 18.94 17.70 -11.39
N CYS A 37 19.75 16.90 -10.67
CA CYS A 37 20.42 15.72 -11.23
C CYS A 37 19.69 14.42 -10.88
N PRO A 38 19.57 13.45 -11.82
CA PRO A 38 19.10 12.11 -11.50
C PRO A 38 19.96 11.49 -10.39
N TYR A 39 19.33 10.76 -9.45
CA TYR A 39 20.04 10.24 -8.28
C TYR A 39 21.21 9.30 -8.65
N HIS A 40 21.11 8.53 -9.74
CA HIS A 40 22.17 7.64 -10.20
C HIS A 40 23.44 8.40 -10.63
N ASN A 41 23.34 9.68 -10.92
CA ASN A 41 24.49 10.55 -11.19
C ASN A 41 25.27 10.90 -9.91
N GLN A 42 24.71 10.61 -8.71
CA GLN A 42 25.41 10.73 -7.44
C GLN A 42 26.41 9.59 -7.22
N PHE A 43 26.32 8.55 -8.02
CA PHE A 43 27.26 7.43 -8.01
C PHE A 43 28.11 7.44 -9.27
N THR A 44 29.34 6.94 -9.15
CA THR A 44 30.30 6.84 -10.25
C THR A 44 30.84 5.42 -10.37
N GLY A 45 31.30 5.05 -11.56
CA GLY A 45 31.89 3.75 -11.83
C GLY A 45 30.97 2.58 -11.53
N GLU A 46 31.53 1.50 -11.01
CA GLU A 46 30.90 0.22 -10.72
C GLU A 46 29.59 0.35 -9.91
N LYS A 47 29.55 1.26 -8.93
CA LYS A 47 28.34 1.48 -8.10
C LYS A 47 27.15 2.01 -8.89
N LYS A 48 27.40 2.81 -9.91
CA LYS A 48 26.35 3.30 -10.81
C LYS A 48 25.84 2.18 -11.70
N GLU A 49 26.75 1.39 -12.25
CA GLU A 49 26.42 0.26 -13.12
C GLU A 49 25.59 -0.80 -12.37
N GLU A 50 25.97 -1.15 -11.13
CA GLU A 50 25.21 -2.07 -10.30
C GLU A 50 23.76 -1.60 -10.06
N ILE A 51 23.53 -0.31 -9.82
CA ILE A 51 22.16 0.21 -9.63
C ILE A 51 21.36 0.12 -10.92
N LEU A 52 21.97 0.52 -12.05
CA LEU A 52 21.33 0.46 -13.36
C LEU A 52 21.01 -0.97 -13.79
N GLU A 53 21.79 -1.95 -13.36
CA GLU A 53 21.53 -3.36 -13.62
C GLU A 53 20.36 -3.87 -12.79
N ILE A 54 20.35 -3.57 -11.49
CA ILE A 54 19.24 -3.92 -10.59
C ILE A 54 17.91 -3.28 -11.03
N GLU A 55 17.94 -2.08 -11.63
CA GLU A 55 16.73 -1.42 -12.16
C GLU A 55 16.08 -2.20 -13.33
N LYS A 56 16.82 -3.09 -14.00
CA LYS A 56 16.27 -3.94 -15.06
C LYS A 56 15.53 -5.14 -14.52
N ASP A 57 15.79 -5.54 -13.28
CA ASP A 57 15.18 -6.69 -12.65
C ASP A 57 13.72 -6.41 -12.25
N THR A 58 12.92 -7.48 -12.17
CA THR A 58 11.55 -7.37 -11.69
C THR A 58 11.56 -7.13 -10.18
N SER A 59 11.04 -5.98 -9.78
CA SER A 59 10.99 -5.62 -8.36
C SER A 59 10.03 -6.49 -7.53
N LEU A 60 10.25 -6.52 -6.21
CA LEU A 60 9.34 -7.22 -5.29
C LEU A 60 7.91 -6.71 -5.42
N PHE A 61 7.69 -5.40 -5.55
CA PHE A 61 6.35 -4.83 -5.74
C PHE A 61 5.66 -5.41 -6.99
N ALA A 62 6.37 -5.45 -8.13
CA ALA A 62 5.81 -5.99 -9.37
C ALA A 62 5.53 -7.51 -9.27
N LEU A 63 6.36 -8.26 -8.53
CA LEU A 63 6.11 -9.68 -8.27
C LEU A 63 4.88 -9.90 -7.40
N VAL A 64 4.71 -9.08 -6.36
CA VAL A 64 3.53 -9.12 -5.47
C VAL A 64 2.27 -8.76 -6.23
N GLU A 65 2.30 -7.72 -7.04
CA GLU A 65 1.17 -7.32 -7.88
C GLU A 65 0.74 -8.45 -8.83
N LYS A 66 1.68 -9.01 -9.59
CA LYS A 66 1.43 -10.16 -10.49
C LYS A 66 0.91 -11.39 -9.74
N TRP A 67 1.38 -11.62 -8.52
CA TRP A 67 0.90 -12.72 -7.68
C TRP A 67 -0.56 -12.48 -7.25
N LEU A 68 -0.89 -11.27 -6.79
CA LEU A 68 -2.25 -10.89 -6.42
C LEU A 68 -3.21 -11.00 -7.62
N GLU A 69 -2.81 -10.56 -8.81
CA GLU A 69 -3.62 -10.65 -10.03
C GLU A 69 -3.96 -12.09 -10.44
N ARG A 70 -3.16 -13.06 -10.02
CA ARG A 70 -3.39 -14.48 -10.30
C ARG A 70 -4.27 -15.20 -9.29
N ILE A 71 -4.72 -14.51 -8.22
CA ILE A 71 -5.65 -15.08 -7.24
C ILE A 71 -6.98 -15.41 -7.94
N PRO A 72 -7.41 -16.69 -7.97
CA PRO A 72 -8.54 -17.11 -8.83
C PRO A 72 -9.91 -16.90 -8.19
N PHE A 73 -9.98 -16.35 -6.95
CA PHE A 73 -11.18 -16.35 -6.12
C PHE A 73 -12.07 -15.11 -6.30
N LEU A 74 -11.67 -14.15 -7.13
CA LEU A 74 -12.48 -12.95 -7.38
C LEU A 74 -13.73 -13.28 -8.20
N ASN A 75 -13.58 -14.13 -9.21
CA ASN A 75 -14.69 -14.58 -10.05
C ASN A 75 -14.57 -16.09 -10.26
N MET A 76 -15.49 -16.85 -9.69
CA MET A 76 -15.44 -18.32 -9.75
C MET A 76 -16.83 -18.93 -9.73
N GLN A 77 -17.14 -19.75 -10.77
CA GLN A 77 -18.35 -20.56 -10.81
C GLN A 77 -19.66 -19.74 -10.60
N GLY A 78 -19.75 -18.57 -11.22
CA GLY A 78 -20.92 -17.69 -11.10
C GLY A 78 -20.97 -16.83 -9.84
N TYR A 79 -19.95 -16.91 -8.97
CA TYR A 79 -19.79 -16.00 -7.85
C TYR A 79 -18.80 -14.90 -8.24
N ASP A 80 -19.25 -13.65 -8.19
CA ASP A 80 -18.43 -12.46 -8.31
C ASP A 80 -18.25 -11.82 -6.94
N PHE A 81 -17.02 -11.86 -6.43
CA PHE A 81 -16.72 -11.30 -5.11
C PHE A 81 -16.97 -9.80 -5.04
N VAL A 82 -16.58 -9.07 -6.09
CA VAL A 82 -16.66 -7.61 -6.07
C VAL A 82 -18.11 -7.15 -6.05
N ASP A 83 -18.97 -7.75 -6.85
CA ASP A 83 -20.39 -7.42 -6.90
C ASP A 83 -21.11 -7.77 -5.60
N GLN A 84 -20.81 -8.93 -5.00
CA GLN A 84 -21.35 -9.31 -3.69
C GLN A 84 -20.89 -8.35 -2.60
N TYR A 85 -19.63 -7.99 -2.60
CA TYR A 85 -19.07 -7.07 -1.62
C TYR A 85 -19.66 -5.66 -1.76
N LYS A 86 -19.80 -5.15 -2.98
CA LYS A 86 -20.52 -3.88 -3.25
C LYS A 86 -21.91 -3.88 -2.67
N SER A 87 -22.67 -4.95 -2.90
CA SER A 87 -24.03 -5.09 -2.37
C SER A 87 -24.05 -5.05 -0.85
N SER A 88 -23.13 -5.74 -0.20
CA SER A 88 -22.96 -5.72 1.26
C SER A 88 -22.60 -4.36 1.82
N VAL A 89 -21.70 -3.62 1.15
CA VAL A 89 -21.36 -2.24 1.53
C VAL A 89 -22.59 -1.33 1.45
N VAL A 90 -23.37 -1.43 0.38
CA VAL A 90 -24.59 -0.63 0.21
C VAL A 90 -25.61 -0.96 1.30
N GLU A 91 -25.77 -2.22 1.66
CA GLU A 91 -26.67 -2.65 2.74
C GLU A 91 -26.20 -2.12 4.09
N MET A 92 -24.90 -2.26 4.40
CA MET A 92 -24.30 -1.73 5.63
C MET A 92 -24.57 -0.22 5.78
N LEU A 93 -24.26 0.57 4.74
CA LEU A 93 -24.43 2.02 4.78
C LEU A 93 -25.90 2.43 4.91
N LYS A 94 -26.82 1.69 4.29
CA LYS A 94 -28.27 1.92 4.46
C LYS A 94 -28.72 1.67 5.90
N ASN A 95 -28.24 0.60 6.51
CA ASN A 95 -28.57 0.25 7.90
C ASN A 95 -27.98 1.27 8.88
N GLU A 96 -26.76 1.76 8.65
CA GLU A 96 -26.15 2.84 9.45
C GLU A 96 -27.00 4.13 9.38
N ILE A 97 -27.45 4.52 8.19
CA ILE A 97 -28.35 5.69 8.02
C ILE A 97 -29.68 5.46 8.77
N ALA A 98 -30.27 4.27 8.68
CA ALA A 98 -31.50 3.95 9.39
C ALA A 98 -31.34 4.06 10.91
N VAL A 99 -30.24 3.54 11.47
CA VAL A 99 -29.91 3.64 12.91
C VAL A 99 -29.75 5.11 13.33
N ILE A 100 -29.05 5.93 12.54
CA ILE A 100 -28.89 7.35 12.83
C ILE A 100 -30.25 8.07 12.83
N ASN A 101 -31.09 7.79 11.84
CA ASN A 101 -32.43 8.43 11.75
C ASN A 101 -33.33 8.03 12.91
N ALA A 102 -33.24 6.78 13.39
CA ALA A 102 -34.01 6.29 14.54
C ALA A 102 -33.43 6.74 15.91
N SER A 103 -32.20 7.25 15.94
CA SER A 103 -31.55 7.66 17.18
C SER A 103 -32.16 8.93 17.81
N GLY A 104 -31.94 9.15 19.09
CA GLY A 104 -32.33 10.36 19.82
C GLY A 104 -31.44 11.59 19.56
N LEU A 105 -30.60 11.59 18.52
CA LEU A 105 -29.71 12.71 18.18
C LEU A 105 -30.49 13.92 17.68
N SER A 106 -29.90 15.12 17.83
CA SER A 106 -30.46 16.34 17.23
C SER A 106 -30.52 16.23 15.70
N GLN A 107 -31.42 16.98 15.06
CA GLN A 107 -31.55 16.97 13.61
C GLN A 107 -30.26 17.44 12.91
N SER A 108 -29.57 18.39 13.50
CA SER A 108 -28.27 18.86 13.01
C SER A 108 -27.22 17.74 13.00
N ASP A 109 -27.09 16.99 14.12
CA ASP A 109 -26.14 15.89 14.26
C ASP A 109 -26.46 14.74 13.30
N LYS A 110 -27.75 14.41 13.14
CA LYS A 110 -28.20 13.42 12.14
C LYS A 110 -27.75 13.80 10.74
N THR A 111 -27.98 15.04 10.33
CA THR A 111 -27.60 15.55 9.01
C THR A 111 -26.09 15.46 8.77
N ILE A 112 -25.29 15.84 9.76
CA ILE A 112 -23.83 15.75 9.66
C ILE A 112 -23.39 14.29 9.50
N ARG A 113 -23.91 13.38 10.33
CA ARG A 113 -23.51 11.96 10.28
C ARG A 113 -23.95 11.27 8.99
N VAL A 114 -25.16 11.53 8.51
CA VAL A 114 -25.63 11.01 7.22
C VAL A 114 -24.74 11.49 6.08
N LYS A 115 -24.38 12.78 6.07
CA LYS A 115 -23.46 13.33 5.07
C LYS A 115 -22.10 12.61 5.08
N MET A 116 -21.55 12.31 6.24
CA MET A 116 -20.29 11.55 6.36
C MET A 116 -20.42 10.13 5.76
N ILE A 117 -21.56 9.46 5.98
CA ILE A 117 -21.83 8.14 5.39
C ILE A 117 -21.93 8.24 3.86
N GLU A 118 -22.58 9.26 3.34
CA GLU A 118 -22.70 9.49 1.89
C GLU A 118 -21.33 9.79 1.25
N GLU A 119 -20.45 10.50 1.95
CA GLU A 119 -19.06 10.71 1.51
C GLU A 119 -18.28 9.40 1.50
N ASN A 120 -18.43 8.56 2.52
CA ASN A 120 -17.86 7.20 2.54
C ASN A 120 -18.39 6.34 1.39
N ARG A 121 -19.69 6.42 1.09
CA ARG A 121 -20.28 5.72 -0.05
C ARG A 121 -19.60 6.10 -1.36
N LYS A 122 -19.42 7.39 -1.63
CA LYS A 122 -18.70 7.86 -2.84
C LYS A 122 -17.28 7.34 -2.90
N TYR A 123 -16.61 7.24 -1.76
CA TYR A 123 -15.27 6.66 -1.69
C TYR A 123 -15.27 5.19 -2.10
N PHE A 124 -16.20 4.38 -1.58
CA PHE A 124 -16.35 2.98 -2.00
C PHE A 124 -16.70 2.86 -3.49
N ASP A 125 -17.67 3.65 -3.97
CA ASP A 125 -18.08 3.63 -5.38
C ASP A 125 -16.89 3.93 -6.31
N ASN A 126 -16.03 4.87 -5.95
CA ASN A 126 -14.83 5.20 -6.73
C ASN A 126 -13.80 4.07 -6.75
N ILE A 127 -13.57 3.41 -5.62
CA ILE A 127 -12.59 2.31 -5.54
C ILE A 127 -13.06 1.09 -6.32
N PHE A 128 -14.36 0.81 -6.31
CA PHE A 128 -14.94 -0.34 -7.02
C PHE A 128 -15.23 -0.08 -8.50
N ASP A 129 -15.01 1.12 -8.99
CA ASP A 129 -15.05 1.43 -10.41
C ASP A 129 -13.66 1.30 -11.01
N GLU A 130 -13.47 0.32 -11.89
CA GLU A 130 -12.17 0.04 -12.51
C GLU A 130 -11.61 1.24 -13.28
N LYS A 131 -12.49 2.02 -13.95
CA LYS A 131 -12.07 3.21 -14.71
C LYS A 131 -11.56 4.32 -13.78
N ASN A 132 -12.21 4.51 -12.63
CA ASN A 132 -11.78 5.48 -11.63
C ASN A 132 -10.50 5.02 -10.95
N HIS A 133 -10.35 3.71 -10.72
CA HIS A 133 -9.11 3.13 -10.19
C HIS A 133 -7.93 3.36 -11.14
N LEU A 134 -8.11 3.14 -12.45
CA LEU A 134 -7.08 3.44 -13.45
C LEU A 134 -6.67 4.90 -13.44
N LYS A 135 -7.62 5.85 -13.36
CA LYS A 135 -7.30 7.27 -13.20
C LYS A 135 -6.51 7.55 -11.92
N SER A 136 -6.81 6.83 -10.83
CA SER A 136 -6.06 6.97 -9.57
C SER A 136 -4.61 6.50 -9.72
N ILE A 137 -4.36 5.44 -10.50
CA ILE A 137 -3.01 4.99 -10.85
C ILE A 137 -2.29 6.04 -11.70
N GLU A 138 -2.93 6.58 -12.74
CA GLU A 138 -2.38 7.62 -13.62
C GLU A 138 -2.00 8.87 -12.83
N ASN A 139 -2.80 9.24 -11.84
CA ASN A 139 -2.56 10.37 -10.95
C ASN A 139 -1.55 10.07 -9.82
N GLY A 140 -1.06 8.83 -9.72
CA GLY A 140 -0.11 8.40 -8.68
C GLY A 140 -0.70 8.34 -7.27
N LEU A 141 -2.02 8.24 -7.14
CA LEU A 141 -2.75 8.11 -5.87
C LEU A 141 -2.76 6.67 -5.37
N THR A 142 -2.68 5.71 -6.26
CA THR A 142 -2.53 4.28 -5.96
C THR A 142 -1.51 3.66 -6.91
N LYS A 143 -0.92 2.54 -6.52
CA LYS A 143 0.13 1.84 -7.27
C LYS A 143 -0.32 0.47 -7.74
N LEU A 144 -1.13 -0.23 -6.93
CA LEU A 144 -1.63 -1.55 -7.25
C LEU A 144 -2.70 -1.49 -8.34
N SER A 145 -2.69 -2.46 -9.24
CA SER A 145 -3.76 -2.65 -10.21
C SER A 145 -5.10 -2.93 -9.52
N TYR A 146 -6.20 -2.66 -10.22
CA TYR A 146 -7.55 -2.92 -9.71
C TYR A 146 -7.71 -4.37 -9.24
N LYS A 147 -7.31 -5.33 -10.07
CA LYS A 147 -7.41 -6.75 -9.76
C LYS A 147 -6.56 -7.14 -8.56
N ALA A 148 -5.34 -6.61 -8.44
CA ALA A 148 -4.48 -6.83 -7.29
C ALA A 148 -5.09 -6.27 -6.00
N THR A 149 -5.68 -5.07 -6.05
CA THR A 149 -6.37 -4.44 -4.92
C THR A 149 -7.57 -5.26 -4.45
N MET A 150 -8.42 -5.72 -5.37
CA MET A 150 -9.58 -6.56 -5.03
C MET A 150 -9.15 -7.92 -4.48
N SER A 151 -8.07 -8.50 -4.99
CA SER A 151 -7.50 -9.74 -4.45
C SER A 151 -6.95 -9.57 -3.03
N ALA A 152 -6.25 -8.46 -2.78
CA ALA A 152 -5.76 -8.14 -1.43
C ALA A 152 -6.92 -7.92 -0.45
N LEU A 153 -8.01 -7.28 -0.89
CA LEU A 153 -9.23 -7.10 -0.11
C LEU A 153 -9.86 -8.46 0.25
N LEU A 154 -10.05 -9.35 -0.73
CA LEU A 154 -10.59 -10.69 -0.52
C LEU A 154 -9.75 -11.48 0.50
N ILE A 155 -8.42 -11.46 0.36
CA ILE A 155 -7.51 -12.12 1.30
C ILE A 155 -7.68 -11.59 2.72
N ASN A 156 -7.81 -10.26 2.89
CA ASN A 156 -7.98 -9.63 4.21
C ASN A 156 -9.33 -9.97 4.84
N LEU A 157 -10.41 -9.95 4.06
CA LEU A 157 -11.77 -10.22 4.54
C LEU A 157 -11.96 -11.68 4.95
N TYR A 158 -11.42 -12.61 4.16
CA TYR A 158 -11.59 -14.05 4.39
C TYR A 158 -10.31 -14.72 4.92
N ARG A 159 -9.47 -13.98 5.63
CA ARG A 159 -8.18 -14.44 6.19
C ARG A 159 -8.28 -15.67 7.09
N GLU A 160 -9.47 -16.01 7.55
CA GLU A 160 -9.70 -17.19 8.39
C GLU A 160 -9.82 -18.48 7.56
N GLN A 161 -10.02 -18.35 6.25
CA GLN A 161 -10.03 -19.52 5.37
C GLN A 161 -8.61 -20.10 5.28
N PRO A 162 -8.44 -21.42 5.44
CA PRO A 162 -7.12 -22.05 5.57
C PRO A 162 -6.12 -21.64 4.47
N ILE A 163 -6.53 -21.66 3.20
CA ILE A 163 -5.66 -21.28 2.07
C ILE A 163 -5.26 -19.82 2.11
N LEU A 164 -6.09 -18.93 2.65
CA LEU A 164 -5.85 -17.48 2.67
C LEU A 164 -5.02 -17.02 3.88
N GLN A 165 -4.77 -17.87 4.86
CA GLN A 165 -3.98 -17.50 6.04
C GLN A 165 -2.54 -17.15 5.72
N LEU A 166 -1.86 -17.94 4.88
CA LEU A 166 -0.48 -17.63 4.47
C LEU A 166 -0.40 -16.39 3.59
N PRO A 167 -1.23 -16.23 2.53
CA PRO A 167 -1.38 -14.98 1.80
C PRO A 167 -1.57 -13.76 2.71
N TYR A 168 -2.49 -13.83 3.66
CA TYR A 168 -2.73 -12.74 4.61
C TYR A 168 -1.48 -12.40 5.45
N LYS A 169 -0.82 -13.43 6.02
CA LYS A 169 0.43 -13.23 6.77
C LYS A 169 1.51 -12.59 5.91
N PHE A 170 1.62 -13.00 4.65
CA PHE A 170 2.57 -12.43 3.70
C PHE A 170 2.30 -10.95 3.44
N LEU A 171 1.05 -10.57 3.13
CA LEU A 171 0.68 -9.16 2.94
C LEU A 171 0.99 -8.33 4.18
N ARG A 172 0.71 -8.84 5.38
CA ARG A 172 1.06 -8.16 6.63
C ARG A 172 2.57 -7.96 6.78
N GLN A 173 3.39 -8.95 6.40
CA GLN A 173 4.85 -8.83 6.47
C GLN A 173 5.39 -7.77 5.49
N LEU A 174 4.77 -7.62 4.31
CA LEU A 174 5.13 -6.55 3.37
C LEU A 174 4.86 -5.17 3.96
N VAL A 175 3.67 -4.97 4.55
CA VAL A 175 3.32 -3.70 5.22
C VAL A 175 4.26 -3.42 6.40
N GLU A 176 4.58 -4.43 7.20
CA GLU A 176 5.50 -4.31 8.34
C GLU A 176 6.92 -3.96 7.87
N THR A 177 7.36 -4.54 6.75
CA THR A 177 8.68 -4.23 6.16
C THR A 177 8.72 -2.77 5.70
N ASP A 178 7.69 -2.31 5.02
CA ASP A 178 7.56 -0.91 4.58
C ASP A 178 7.58 0.07 5.77
N HIS A 179 6.87 -0.31 6.84
CA HIS A 179 6.87 0.46 8.09
C HIS A 179 8.27 0.54 8.72
N LYS A 180 9.01 -0.56 8.78
CA LYS A 180 10.39 -0.60 9.30
C LYS A 180 11.35 0.25 8.48
N ILE A 181 11.22 0.23 7.15
CA ILE A 181 12.00 1.07 6.24
C ILE A 181 11.69 2.55 6.47
N SER A 182 10.40 2.91 6.63
CA SER A 182 9.98 4.27 6.93
C SER A 182 10.53 4.74 8.28
N LEU A 183 10.50 3.89 9.30
CA LEU A 183 11.09 4.17 10.61
C LEU A 183 12.61 4.36 10.53
N TRP A 184 13.30 3.55 9.71
CA TRP A 184 14.73 3.71 9.47
C TRP A 184 15.03 5.07 8.82
N ARG A 185 14.26 5.46 7.79
CA ARG A 185 14.39 6.79 7.15
C ARG A 185 14.18 7.92 8.15
N PHE A 186 13.15 7.82 8.97
CA PHE A 186 12.87 8.80 10.01
C PHE A 186 14.03 8.96 10.99
N ARG A 187 14.59 7.85 11.48
CA ARG A 187 15.77 7.86 12.37
C ARG A 187 17.00 8.43 11.67
N HIS A 188 17.18 8.15 10.38
CA HIS A 188 18.26 8.72 9.58
C HIS A 188 18.12 10.25 9.47
N VAL A 189 16.92 10.77 9.22
CA VAL A 189 16.66 12.23 9.23
C VAL A 189 17.07 12.85 10.56
N GLN A 190 16.64 12.26 11.69
CA GLN A 190 16.98 12.77 13.01
C GLN A 190 18.49 12.74 13.29
N MET A 191 19.18 11.70 12.83
CA MET A 191 20.64 11.61 12.96
C MET A 191 21.32 12.70 12.13
N VAL A 192 20.93 12.91 10.89
CA VAL A 192 21.46 13.95 10.01
C VAL A 192 21.22 15.35 10.62
N GLU A 193 20.03 15.57 11.18
CA GLU A 193 19.68 16.82 11.85
C GLU A 193 20.59 17.11 13.04
N LYS A 194 20.86 16.11 13.88
CA LYS A 194 21.78 16.23 15.02
C LYS A 194 23.22 16.48 14.62
N MET A 195 23.66 15.93 13.48
CA MET A 195 25.06 16.00 13.02
C MET A 195 25.34 17.26 12.20
N LEU A 196 24.45 17.63 11.29
CA LEU A 196 24.65 18.72 10.33
C LEU A 196 23.89 20.00 10.71
N GLY A 197 22.87 19.90 11.55
CA GLY A 197 21.97 21.01 11.85
C GLY A 197 21.28 21.49 10.56
N GLN A 198 21.11 22.83 10.45
CA GLN A 198 20.49 23.47 9.27
C GLN A 198 21.48 23.83 8.16
N LYS A 199 22.70 23.31 8.18
CA LYS A 199 23.68 23.60 7.13
C LYS A 199 23.15 23.11 5.77
N ILE A 200 23.36 23.96 4.77
CA ILE A 200 23.04 23.60 3.36
C ILE A 200 23.99 22.47 2.97
N GLY A 201 23.45 21.34 2.55
CA GLY A 201 24.23 20.21 2.07
C GLY A 201 24.87 20.50 0.71
N THR A 202 25.83 19.69 0.29
CA THR A 202 26.54 19.80 -0.98
C THR A 202 25.64 19.75 -2.22
N GLY A 203 24.37 19.37 -2.08
CA GLY A 203 23.35 19.33 -3.14
C GLY A 203 22.47 20.60 -3.26
N GLY A 204 22.80 21.70 -2.59
CA GLY A 204 22.12 23.00 -2.73
C GLY A 204 20.77 23.11 -2.01
N SER A 205 20.29 22.05 -1.34
CA SER A 205 19.09 22.05 -0.49
C SER A 205 19.44 21.75 0.95
N SER A 206 18.58 22.13 1.92
CA SER A 206 18.73 21.61 3.27
C SER A 206 18.49 20.09 3.19
N GLY A 207 19.52 19.28 3.43
CA GLY A 207 19.42 17.82 3.39
C GLY A 207 18.27 17.27 4.25
N GLN A 208 17.91 17.97 5.31
CA GLN A 208 16.80 17.69 6.20
C GLN A 208 15.44 17.78 5.50
N GLY A 209 15.18 18.86 4.74
CA GLY A 209 13.89 19.05 4.06
C GLY A 209 13.62 17.99 3.00
N TYR A 210 14.66 17.60 2.26
CA TYR A 210 14.60 16.50 1.31
C TYR A 210 14.29 15.17 2.01
N LEU A 211 15.05 14.83 3.05
CA LEU A 211 14.89 13.57 3.77
C LEU A 211 13.50 13.46 4.43
N LYS A 212 12.96 14.54 5.00
CA LYS A 212 11.59 14.54 5.54
C LYS A 212 10.55 14.18 4.46
N LYS A 213 10.64 14.74 3.27
CA LYS A 213 9.75 14.39 2.15
C LYS A 213 9.86 12.91 1.77
N THR A 214 11.06 12.32 1.83
CA THR A 214 11.24 10.90 1.47
C THR A 214 10.61 9.94 2.48
N VAL A 215 10.47 10.32 3.75
CA VAL A 215 9.81 9.48 4.76
C VAL A 215 8.36 9.21 4.40
N ASP A 216 7.64 10.24 3.97
CA ASP A 216 6.20 10.14 3.68
C ASP A 216 5.92 9.63 2.27
N GLN A 217 6.75 9.96 1.29
CA GLN A 217 6.50 9.67 -0.12
C GLN A 217 6.99 8.28 -0.59
N HIS A 218 7.87 7.63 0.17
CA HIS A 218 8.52 6.38 -0.26
C HIS A 218 7.90 5.12 0.36
N ARG A 219 6.59 5.11 0.60
CA ARG A 219 5.86 3.93 1.06
C ARG A 219 5.43 3.09 -0.15
N LEU A 220 5.95 1.87 -0.23
CA LEU A 220 5.72 0.98 -1.39
C LEU A 220 4.44 0.19 -1.28
N PHE A 221 4.15 -0.33 -0.08
CA PHE A 221 3.00 -1.20 0.18
C PHE A 221 1.87 -0.47 0.89
N GLU A 222 1.78 0.85 0.71
CA GLU A 222 0.75 1.69 1.31
C GLU A 222 -0.65 1.29 0.86
N ASP A 223 -0.84 0.91 -0.41
CA ASP A 223 -2.14 0.46 -0.92
C ASP A 223 -2.61 -0.79 -0.18
N ILE A 224 -1.68 -1.73 0.16
CA ILE A 224 -2.02 -2.91 0.95
C ILE A 224 -2.39 -2.52 2.39
N ALA A 225 -1.72 -1.55 2.99
CA ALA A 225 -2.08 -1.02 4.30
C ALA A 225 -3.46 -0.35 4.27
N ASN A 226 -3.76 0.40 3.21
CA ASN A 226 -5.01 1.11 3.01
C ASN A 226 -6.21 0.18 2.77
N ILE A 227 -6.01 -1.10 2.47
CA ILE A 227 -7.10 -2.10 2.45
C ILE A 227 -7.89 -2.09 3.77
N ALA A 228 -7.27 -1.71 4.88
CA ALA A 228 -7.96 -1.58 6.17
C ALA A 228 -9.16 -0.61 6.11
N THR A 229 -9.11 0.42 5.26
CA THR A 229 -10.19 1.40 5.09
C THR A 229 -11.42 0.81 4.37
N LEU A 230 -11.24 -0.30 3.68
CA LEU A 230 -12.28 -1.02 2.97
C LEU A 230 -12.90 -2.15 3.81
N MET A 231 -12.45 -2.37 5.04
CA MET A 231 -12.99 -3.43 5.88
C MET A 231 -14.40 -3.07 6.35
N ILE A 232 -15.33 -4.03 6.26
CA ILE A 232 -16.69 -3.93 6.78
C ILE A 232 -16.87 -4.84 7.97
N SER A 233 -17.91 -4.62 8.77
CA SER A 233 -18.20 -5.51 9.90
C SER A 233 -18.61 -6.90 9.41
N ARG A 234 -18.32 -7.93 10.22
CA ARG A 234 -18.52 -9.33 9.85
C ARG A 234 -19.96 -9.70 9.51
N GLU A 235 -20.92 -9.04 10.13
CA GLU A 235 -22.34 -9.25 9.89
C GLU A 235 -22.77 -8.93 8.45
N TYR A 236 -22.04 -8.01 7.77
CA TYR A 236 -22.28 -7.65 6.37
C TYR A 236 -21.35 -8.39 5.40
N LEU A 237 -20.39 -9.19 5.90
CA LEU A 237 -19.48 -9.89 5.02
C LEU A 237 -20.21 -10.93 4.16
N PRO A 238 -20.13 -10.87 2.81
CA PRO A 238 -20.83 -11.82 1.95
C PRO A 238 -20.47 -13.28 2.30
N GLU A 239 -21.47 -14.13 2.43
CA GLU A 239 -21.21 -15.54 2.63
C GLU A 239 -20.60 -16.18 1.39
N LEU A 240 -19.45 -16.81 1.55
CA LEU A 240 -18.84 -17.59 0.48
C LEU A 240 -19.71 -18.83 0.17
N PRO A 241 -20.03 -19.09 -1.10
CA PRO A 241 -20.69 -20.32 -1.52
C PRO A 241 -19.96 -21.58 -1.04
N LYS A 242 -20.70 -22.65 -0.77
CA LYS A 242 -20.15 -23.91 -0.23
C LYS A 242 -19.01 -24.47 -1.08
N ASN A 243 -19.16 -24.42 -2.41
CA ASN A 243 -18.15 -24.86 -3.37
C ASN A 243 -16.85 -24.04 -3.29
N ILE A 244 -16.94 -22.75 -2.98
CA ILE A 244 -15.78 -21.87 -2.80
C ILE A 244 -15.15 -22.13 -1.43
N LYS A 245 -15.97 -22.24 -0.35
CA LYS A 245 -15.47 -22.60 0.98
C LYS A 245 -14.69 -23.92 0.94
N GLN A 246 -15.17 -24.93 0.20
CA GLN A 246 -14.45 -26.19 0.03
C GLN A 246 -13.10 -26.03 -0.66
N LYS A 247 -13.00 -25.17 -1.67
CA LYS A 247 -11.72 -24.90 -2.36
C LYS A 247 -10.75 -24.08 -1.51
N LEU A 248 -11.26 -23.25 -0.60
CA LEU A 248 -10.46 -22.48 0.34
C LEU A 248 -10.07 -23.27 1.59
N SER A 249 -10.65 -24.46 1.78
CA SER A 249 -10.28 -25.41 2.85
C SER A 249 -9.20 -26.37 2.36
N PHE A 250 -8.38 -26.92 3.30
CA PHE A 250 -7.43 -28.01 3.01
C PHE A 250 -8.09 -29.38 2.88
N ASN A 251 -9.40 -29.46 2.68
CA ASN A 251 -10.08 -30.73 2.49
C ASN A 251 -9.71 -31.34 1.13
N PHE A 252 -8.61 -32.06 1.10
CA PHE A 252 -8.34 -33.04 0.06
C PHE A 252 -9.35 -34.18 0.23
N THR A 253 -10.48 -34.08 -0.45
CA THR A 253 -11.28 -35.28 -0.68
C THR A 253 -10.42 -36.21 -1.52
N ASN A 254 -9.84 -37.24 -0.87
CA ASN A 254 -9.30 -38.40 -1.56
C ASN A 254 -10.44 -38.97 -2.40
N LYS A 255 -10.60 -38.56 -3.63
CA LYS A 255 -11.28 -39.39 -4.60
C LYS A 255 -10.38 -40.61 -4.75
N LYS A 256 -10.78 -41.72 -4.10
CA LYS A 256 -10.25 -43.03 -4.43
C LYS A 256 -10.36 -43.18 -5.95
N ILE A 257 -9.22 -43.31 -6.61
CA ILE A 257 -9.06 -43.73 -7.99
C ILE A 257 -9.57 -45.15 -8.12
#